data_e33afb515f8482c8a7536b1ca8be0a79
#
_entry.id   e33afb515f8482c8a7536b1ca8be0a79
#
_cell.length_a   1.000
_cell.length_b   1.000
_cell.length_c   1.000
_cell.angle_alpha   90.00
_cell.angle_beta   90.00
_cell.angle_gamma   90.00
#
_symmetry.space_group_name_H-M   'P 1'
#
loop_
_entity.id
_entity.type
_entity.pdbx_description
1 polymer ?
#
loop_
_entity_poly.entity_id
_entity_poly.type
_entity_poly.pdbx_seq_one_letter_code
_entity_poly.pdbx_strand_id
1 'polypeptide(L)'
;MKQQSRNQAIVWGGLLIIFGVVGLVESFTDLTPWMWVAILAVTGLGIFGVFLWDRSEWWPLIPAYVLWAIAGLLALVELNVLRDQFLPTYVLCTIAIPFIVVYTRDRAQWWALIPAYVLLAVAAMILLSETGLLSDAFQGTFVLTAIALPFLLIYLRDRAMWWALIPAYVLLSIGVMLLLEELGILSDFLVPAYVMFVIAIPFFVVYIRNPKQWWPLIPGGIMAAIGLSFLMVEAFQYVFPAVVILVGLWILIRSFTRKELMSDDPSLPVVEDEGDLQSDE
;
A
#
# COMPACT_ATOMS: atom_id res chain seq x y z
N MET A 1 46.81 -2.42 16.38
CA MET A 1 45.85 -1.29 16.57
C MET A 1 46.40 0.08 16.13
N LYS A 2 47.62 0.50 16.48
CA LYS A 2 48.16 1.85 16.07
C LYS A 2 48.34 2.07 14.56
N GLN A 3 48.64 1.02 13.78
CA GLN A 3 48.86 1.13 12.34
C GLN A 3 47.53 1.33 11.59
N GLN A 4 46.48 0.62 11.99
CA GLN A 4 45.14 0.68 11.41
C GLN A 4 44.52 2.09 11.57
N SER A 5 44.66 2.70 12.78
CA SER A 5 44.15 4.07 12.99
C SER A 5 44.89 5.11 12.16
N ARG A 6 46.16 4.90 11.82
CA ARG A 6 46.95 5.81 11.00
C ARG A 6 46.55 5.76 9.52
N ASN A 7 46.31 4.58 8.99
CA ASN A 7 45.87 4.42 7.59
C ASN A 7 44.47 5.00 7.38
N GLN A 8 43.57 4.81 8.33
CA GLN A 8 42.26 5.43 8.30
C GLN A 8 42.35 6.96 8.33
N ALA A 9 43.16 7.52 9.24
CA ALA A 9 43.35 8.97 9.33
C ALA A 9 43.92 9.58 8.04
N ILE A 10 44.87 8.89 7.36
CA ILE A 10 45.42 9.35 6.07
C ILE A 10 44.33 9.37 4.98
N VAL A 11 43.52 8.33 4.87
CA VAL A 11 42.46 8.27 3.86
C VAL A 11 41.40 9.35 4.10
N TRP A 12 40.91 9.48 5.34
CA TRP A 12 39.93 10.51 5.69
C TRP A 12 40.51 11.93 5.53
N GLY A 13 41.75 12.14 5.96
CA GLY A 13 42.45 13.42 5.75
C GLY A 13 42.63 13.75 4.27
N GLY A 14 43.03 12.77 3.46
CA GLY A 14 43.14 12.92 2.01
C GLY A 14 41.82 13.27 1.33
N LEU A 15 40.73 12.57 1.72
CA LEU A 15 39.39 12.87 1.24
C LEU A 15 38.96 14.31 1.58
N LEU A 16 39.15 14.73 2.81
CA LEU A 16 38.81 16.09 3.24
C LEU A 16 39.60 17.17 2.45
N ILE A 17 40.89 16.88 2.18
CA ILE A 17 41.71 17.79 1.38
C ILE A 17 41.18 17.87 -0.06
N ILE A 18 40.90 16.70 -0.69
CA ILE A 18 40.37 16.66 -2.06
C ILE A 18 39.05 17.44 -2.15
N PHE A 19 38.10 17.17 -1.25
CA PHE A 19 36.81 17.88 -1.23
C PHE A 19 36.98 19.36 -0.93
N GLY A 20 37.90 19.75 -0.03
CA GLY A 20 38.19 21.13 0.26
C GLY A 20 38.78 21.87 -0.95
N VAL A 21 39.74 21.24 -1.67
CA VAL A 21 40.30 21.82 -2.89
C VAL A 21 39.26 21.92 -4.01
N VAL A 22 38.45 20.87 -4.22
CA VAL A 22 37.39 20.90 -5.22
C VAL A 22 36.37 22.00 -4.91
N GLY A 23 35.90 22.11 -3.64
CA GLY A 23 35.00 23.19 -3.23
C GLY A 23 35.60 24.59 -3.41
N LEU A 24 36.93 24.74 -3.20
CA LEU A 24 37.65 25.99 -3.46
C LEU A 24 37.69 26.29 -4.97
N VAL A 25 37.96 25.33 -5.80
CA VAL A 25 37.97 25.47 -7.27
C VAL A 25 36.58 25.84 -7.78
N GLU A 26 35.56 25.21 -7.27
CA GLU A 26 34.15 25.47 -7.63
C GLU A 26 33.72 26.90 -7.28
N SER A 27 34.28 27.49 -6.20
CA SER A 27 33.98 28.88 -5.85
C SER A 27 34.57 29.93 -6.83
N PHE A 28 35.51 29.53 -7.68
CA PHE A 28 36.12 30.36 -8.71
C PHE A 28 35.74 30.01 -10.14
N THR A 29 35.30 28.75 -10.36
CA THR A 29 34.96 28.25 -11.70
C THR A 29 33.82 27.24 -11.56
N ASP A 30 32.75 27.42 -12.34
CA ASP A 30 31.64 26.43 -12.40
C ASP A 30 32.16 25.13 -12.98
N LEU A 31 32.14 24.08 -12.15
CA LEU A 31 32.48 22.72 -12.55
C LEU A 31 31.36 22.12 -13.38
N THR A 32 31.66 21.59 -14.54
CA THR A 32 30.67 20.86 -15.34
C THR A 32 30.30 19.52 -14.67
N PRO A 33 29.10 18.98 -14.89
CA PRO A 33 28.71 17.67 -14.32
C PRO A 33 29.72 16.56 -14.64
N TRP A 34 30.31 16.55 -15.84
CA TRP A 34 31.35 15.60 -16.24
C TRP A 34 32.63 15.72 -15.41
N MET A 35 33.00 16.92 -14.99
CA MET A 35 34.14 17.12 -14.09
C MET A 35 33.86 16.50 -12.72
N TRP A 36 32.63 16.66 -12.19
CA TRP A 36 32.21 15.99 -10.96
C TRP A 36 32.25 14.48 -11.10
N VAL A 37 31.74 13.91 -12.19
CA VAL A 37 31.83 12.47 -12.47
C VAL A 37 33.29 12.00 -12.44
N ALA A 38 34.20 12.72 -13.12
CA ALA A 38 35.60 12.37 -13.15
C ALA A 38 36.27 12.43 -11.76
N ILE A 39 36.03 13.51 -11.01
CA ILE A 39 36.58 13.71 -9.65
C ILE A 39 36.13 12.58 -8.71
N LEU A 40 34.83 12.30 -8.69
CA LEU A 40 34.28 11.24 -7.84
C LEU A 40 34.78 9.85 -8.25
N ALA A 41 34.84 9.56 -9.56
CA ALA A 41 35.32 8.30 -10.07
C ALA A 41 36.80 8.07 -9.74
N VAL A 42 37.65 9.06 -9.97
CA VAL A 42 39.10 9.01 -9.69
C VAL A 42 39.37 8.90 -8.20
N THR A 43 38.65 9.68 -7.38
CA THR A 43 38.76 9.62 -5.91
C THR A 43 38.36 8.24 -5.40
N GLY A 44 37.24 7.68 -5.93
CA GLY A 44 36.81 6.32 -5.62
C GLY A 44 37.83 5.26 -6.01
N LEU A 45 38.48 5.38 -7.19
CA LEU A 45 39.57 4.52 -7.62
C LEU A 45 40.78 4.61 -6.68
N GLY A 46 41.14 5.80 -6.23
CA GLY A 46 42.23 5.99 -5.27
C GLY A 46 41.97 5.27 -3.95
N ILE A 47 40.77 5.39 -3.42
CA ILE A 47 40.36 4.70 -2.18
C ILE A 47 40.28 3.19 -2.39
N PHE A 48 39.78 2.74 -3.52
CA PHE A 48 39.79 1.32 -3.88
C PHE A 48 41.21 0.76 -3.99
N GLY A 49 42.18 1.58 -4.47
CA GLY A 49 43.59 1.23 -4.47
C GLY A 49 44.15 0.93 -3.08
N VAL A 50 43.69 1.65 -2.03
CA VAL A 50 44.06 1.36 -0.63
C VAL A 50 43.59 -0.03 -0.21
N PHE A 51 42.37 -0.43 -0.60
CA PHE A 51 41.87 -1.79 -0.37
C PHE A 51 42.68 -2.86 -1.11
N LEU A 52 43.12 -2.58 -2.36
CA LEU A 52 43.96 -3.52 -3.12
C LEU A 52 45.33 -3.72 -2.48
N TRP A 53 45.85 -2.68 -1.81
CA TRP A 53 47.13 -2.73 -1.09
C TRP A 53 47.06 -3.59 0.15
N ASP A 54 45.97 -3.44 0.94
CA ASP A 54 45.73 -4.22 2.16
C ASP A 54 44.31 -4.80 2.15
N ARG A 55 44.17 -6.00 1.63
CA ARG A 55 42.87 -6.70 1.53
C ARG A 55 42.30 -7.18 2.88
N SER A 56 43.08 -7.10 3.95
CA SER A 56 42.56 -7.40 5.29
C SER A 56 41.58 -6.34 5.80
N GLU A 57 41.69 -5.12 5.26
CA GLU A 57 40.91 -3.96 5.61
C GLU A 57 39.79 -3.75 4.57
N TRP A 58 38.57 -4.11 4.88
CA TRP A 58 37.43 -3.99 3.96
C TRP A 58 36.73 -2.60 3.99
N TRP A 59 36.98 -1.80 5.04
CA TRP A 59 36.30 -0.52 5.25
C TRP A 59 36.49 0.51 4.10
N PRO A 60 37.62 0.53 3.30
CA PRO A 60 37.77 1.47 2.20
C PRO A 60 36.77 1.20 1.06
N LEU A 61 36.20 0.00 1.00
CA LEU A 61 35.19 -0.32 -0.02
C LEU A 61 33.92 0.51 0.14
N ILE A 62 33.57 0.91 1.37
CA ILE A 62 32.35 1.67 1.64
C ILE A 62 32.43 3.06 0.97
N PRO A 63 33.41 3.94 1.32
CA PRO A 63 33.51 5.25 0.68
C PRO A 63 33.77 5.15 -0.83
N ALA A 64 34.58 4.20 -1.30
CA ALA A 64 34.79 3.98 -2.72
C ALA A 64 33.48 3.68 -3.45
N TYR A 65 32.66 2.77 -2.90
CA TYR A 65 31.36 2.42 -3.44
C TYR A 65 30.40 3.63 -3.50
N VAL A 66 30.32 4.41 -2.40
CA VAL A 66 29.45 5.58 -2.34
C VAL A 66 29.84 6.60 -3.42
N LEU A 67 31.15 6.88 -3.57
CA LEU A 67 31.64 7.79 -4.60
C LEU A 67 31.30 7.31 -6.01
N TRP A 68 31.45 6.03 -6.28
CA TRP A 68 31.10 5.45 -7.57
C TRP A 68 29.60 5.41 -7.83
N ALA A 69 28.78 5.20 -6.78
CA ALA A 69 27.33 5.27 -6.88
C ALA A 69 26.86 6.68 -7.27
N ILE A 70 27.46 7.73 -6.65
CA ILE A 70 27.15 9.12 -6.97
C ILE A 70 27.68 9.48 -8.37
N ALA A 71 28.92 9.09 -8.70
CA ALA A 71 29.49 9.32 -10.03
C ALA A 71 28.64 8.65 -11.13
N GLY A 72 28.17 7.43 -10.88
CA GLY A 72 27.29 6.69 -11.78
C GLY A 72 25.93 7.38 -11.94
N LEU A 73 25.35 7.90 -10.85
CA LEU A 73 24.12 8.67 -10.90
C LEU A 73 24.26 9.89 -11.82
N LEU A 74 25.28 10.71 -11.56
CA LEU A 74 25.55 11.91 -12.35
C LEU A 74 25.80 11.58 -13.83
N ALA A 75 26.59 10.55 -14.09
CA ALA A 75 26.87 10.11 -15.47
C ALA A 75 25.61 9.62 -16.20
N LEU A 76 24.74 8.86 -15.54
CA LEU A 76 23.50 8.37 -16.14
C LEU A 76 22.49 9.49 -16.41
N VAL A 77 22.45 10.49 -15.55
CA VAL A 77 21.63 11.70 -15.76
C VAL A 77 22.16 12.50 -16.94
N GLU A 78 23.45 12.76 -16.97
CA GLU A 78 24.09 13.56 -18.03
C GLU A 78 24.01 12.88 -19.41
N LEU A 79 24.05 11.55 -19.44
CA LEU A 79 23.83 10.75 -20.65
C LEU A 79 22.36 10.68 -21.08
N ASN A 80 21.43 11.27 -20.33
CA ASN A 80 19.98 11.18 -20.53
C ASN A 80 19.45 9.73 -20.53
N VAL A 81 20.18 8.79 -19.89
CA VAL A 81 19.74 7.42 -19.70
C VAL A 81 18.77 7.31 -18.53
N LEU A 82 19.07 8.04 -17.45
CA LEU A 82 18.24 8.09 -16.25
C LEU A 82 17.45 9.40 -16.21
N ARG A 83 16.14 9.30 -16.34
CA ARG A 83 15.24 10.46 -16.21
C ARG A 83 15.05 10.80 -14.73
N ASP A 84 14.74 12.06 -14.44
CA ASP A 84 14.61 12.61 -13.08
C ASP A 84 13.66 11.82 -12.20
N GLN A 85 12.55 11.33 -12.78
CA GLN A 85 11.56 10.53 -12.07
C GLN A 85 12.09 9.19 -11.53
N PHE A 86 13.16 8.64 -12.11
CA PHE A 86 13.77 7.37 -11.69
C PHE A 86 14.99 7.55 -10.77
N LEU A 87 15.39 8.80 -10.45
CA LEU A 87 16.50 9.08 -9.54
C LEU A 87 16.30 8.42 -8.16
N PRO A 88 15.11 8.53 -7.51
CA PRO A 88 14.90 7.90 -6.22
C PRO A 88 15.05 6.37 -6.29
N THR A 89 14.55 5.74 -7.35
CA THR A 89 14.69 4.29 -7.57
C THR A 89 16.15 3.88 -7.65
N TYR A 90 16.97 4.61 -8.43
CA TYR A 90 18.41 4.34 -8.52
C TYR A 90 19.10 4.45 -7.16
N VAL A 91 18.85 5.53 -6.41
CA VAL A 91 19.44 5.78 -5.08
C VAL A 91 19.08 4.66 -4.13
N LEU A 92 17.80 4.27 -4.05
CA LEU A 92 17.36 3.20 -3.16
C LEU A 92 17.97 1.84 -3.53
N CYS A 93 18.04 1.52 -4.82
CA CYS A 93 18.69 0.30 -5.29
C CYS A 93 20.18 0.28 -4.95
N THR A 94 20.90 1.38 -5.16
CA THR A 94 22.32 1.46 -4.82
C THR A 94 22.56 1.35 -3.33
N ILE A 95 21.72 1.93 -2.47
CA ILE A 95 21.82 1.76 -1.01
C ILE A 95 21.50 0.31 -0.59
N ALA A 96 20.62 -0.40 -1.30
CA ALA A 96 20.28 -1.80 -1.00
C ALA A 96 21.41 -2.80 -1.31
N ILE A 97 22.22 -2.54 -2.34
CA ILE A 97 23.29 -3.45 -2.80
C ILE A 97 24.27 -3.84 -1.68
N PRO A 98 24.85 -2.92 -0.87
CA PRO A 98 25.74 -3.31 0.23
C PRO A 98 25.13 -4.29 1.22
N PHE A 99 23.86 -4.14 1.55
CA PHE A 99 23.16 -5.06 2.45
C PHE A 99 23.00 -6.45 1.84
N ILE A 100 22.72 -6.54 0.54
CA ILE A 100 22.69 -7.81 -0.19
C ILE A 100 24.07 -8.45 -0.18
N VAL A 101 25.14 -7.68 -0.40
CA VAL A 101 26.52 -8.16 -0.37
C VAL A 101 26.89 -8.70 1.02
N VAL A 102 26.52 -8.03 2.10
CA VAL A 102 26.74 -8.50 3.46
C VAL A 102 26.10 -9.87 3.67
N TYR A 103 24.83 -10.02 3.28
CA TYR A 103 24.12 -11.32 3.39
C TYR A 103 24.73 -12.41 2.51
N THR A 104 25.14 -12.12 1.28
CA THR A 104 25.71 -13.12 0.37
C THR A 104 27.08 -13.60 0.81
N ARG A 105 27.86 -12.76 1.49
CA ARG A 105 29.15 -13.10 2.07
C ARG A 105 29.03 -13.98 3.33
N ASP A 106 28.08 -13.64 4.18
CA ASP A 106 27.84 -14.38 5.43
C ASP A 106 26.33 -14.53 5.65
N ARG A 107 25.82 -15.72 5.40
CA ARG A 107 24.41 -16.07 5.59
C ARG A 107 23.92 -15.96 7.02
N ALA A 108 24.83 -15.92 8.01
CA ALA A 108 24.46 -15.67 9.42
C ALA A 108 23.98 -14.23 9.62
N GLN A 109 24.35 -13.29 8.75
CA GLN A 109 23.96 -11.89 8.78
C GLN A 109 22.57 -11.67 8.11
N TRP A 110 21.61 -12.51 8.44
CA TRP A 110 20.26 -12.45 7.86
C TRP A 110 19.54 -11.10 8.08
N TRP A 111 19.91 -10.37 9.13
CA TRP A 111 19.37 -9.05 9.45
C TRP A 111 19.58 -8.05 8.31
N ALA A 112 20.63 -8.22 7.51
CA ALA A 112 20.92 -7.35 6.37
C ALA A 112 19.83 -7.43 5.26
N LEU A 113 19.08 -8.53 5.21
CA LEU A 113 17.94 -8.65 4.29
C LEU A 113 16.80 -7.69 4.63
N ILE A 114 16.66 -7.27 5.89
CA ILE A 114 15.56 -6.39 6.30
C ILE A 114 15.68 -5.02 5.64
N PRO A 115 16.79 -4.25 5.82
CA PRO A 115 16.94 -2.98 5.13
C PRO A 115 17.01 -3.13 3.61
N ALA A 116 17.66 -4.19 3.07
CA ALA A 116 17.67 -4.44 1.65
C ALA A 116 16.26 -4.61 1.08
N TYR A 117 15.43 -5.41 1.74
CA TYR A 117 14.05 -5.64 1.32
C TYR A 117 13.22 -4.35 1.35
N VAL A 118 13.30 -3.57 2.44
CA VAL A 118 12.54 -2.31 2.57
C VAL A 118 12.91 -1.33 1.47
N LEU A 119 14.23 -1.14 1.24
CA LEU A 119 14.72 -0.24 0.19
C LEU A 119 14.26 -0.69 -1.21
N LEU A 120 14.35 -1.99 -1.51
CA LEU A 120 13.92 -2.52 -2.80
C LEU A 120 12.40 -2.48 -2.97
N ALA A 121 11.62 -2.71 -1.91
CA ALA A 121 10.16 -2.59 -1.97
C ALA A 121 9.72 -1.15 -2.28
N VAL A 122 10.36 -0.16 -1.62
CA VAL A 122 10.08 1.26 -1.90
C VAL A 122 10.55 1.64 -3.31
N ALA A 123 11.74 1.17 -3.74
CA ALA A 123 12.24 1.38 -5.09
C ALA A 123 11.30 0.80 -6.15
N ALA A 124 10.78 -0.41 -5.91
CA ALA A 124 9.82 -1.06 -6.80
C ALA A 124 8.49 -0.30 -6.86
N MET A 125 8.00 0.20 -5.72
CA MET A 125 6.79 1.04 -5.67
C MET A 125 6.97 2.29 -6.55
N ILE A 126 8.06 3.03 -6.36
CA ILE A 126 8.34 4.24 -7.14
C ILE A 126 8.45 3.89 -8.63
N LEU A 127 9.21 2.83 -8.97
CA LEU A 127 9.38 2.41 -10.35
C LEU A 127 8.05 2.05 -11.01
N LEU A 128 7.20 1.29 -10.33
CA LEU A 128 5.89 0.88 -10.85
C LEU A 128 4.94 2.07 -10.99
N SER A 129 5.01 3.04 -10.07
CA SER A 129 4.23 4.27 -10.12
C SER A 129 4.65 5.15 -11.30
N GLU A 130 5.95 5.41 -11.44
CA GLU A 130 6.50 6.26 -12.50
C GLU A 130 6.36 5.64 -13.91
N THR A 131 6.29 4.32 -14.01
CA THR A 131 6.00 3.62 -15.28
C THR A 131 4.50 3.54 -15.60
N GLY A 132 3.63 4.01 -14.71
CA GLY A 132 2.19 3.94 -14.86
C GLY A 132 1.60 2.55 -14.67
N LEU A 133 2.40 1.57 -14.21
CA LEU A 133 1.92 0.21 -13.91
C LEU A 133 1.20 0.13 -12.56
N LEU A 134 1.50 1.07 -11.66
CA LEU A 134 0.85 1.19 -10.36
C LEU A 134 0.25 2.59 -10.27
N SER A 135 -1.08 2.69 -10.28
CA SER A 135 -1.75 3.97 -10.04
C SER A 135 -1.63 4.38 -8.58
N ASP A 136 -1.78 5.68 -8.30
CA ASP A 136 -1.71 6.26 -6.95
C ASP A 136 -2.68 5.56 -5.98
N ALA A 137 -3.81 5.14 -6.50
CA ALA A 137 -4.85 4.44 -5.79
C ALA A 137 -4.41 3.07 -5.22
N PHE A 138 -3.56 2.33 -5.93
CA PHE A 138 -3.05 1.03 -5.48
C PHE A 138 -1.77 1.10 -4.65
N GLN A 139 -1.16 2.28 -4.46
CA GLN A 139 0.10 2.42 -3.70
C GLN A 139 -0.08 1.98 -2.25
N GLY A 140 -1.20 2.33 -1.61
CA GLY A 140 -1.51 1.91 -0.24
C GLY A 140 -1.56 0.40 -0.09
N THR A 141 -2.27 -0.27 -1.00
CA THR A 141 -2.35 -1.74 -1.07
C THR A 141 -0.97 -2.37 -1.27
N PHE A 142 -0.16 -1.82 -2.16
CA PHE A 142 1.20 -2.30 -2.42
C PHE A 142 2.07 -2.21 -1.16
N VAL A 143 2.09 -1.05 -0.48
CA VAL A 143 2.90 -0.83 0.74
C VAL A 143 2.49 -1.79 1.84
N LEU A 144 1.19 -1.92 2.12
CA LEU A 144 0.69 -2.81 3.17
C LEU A 144 1.02 -4.27 2.86
N THR A 145 0.88 -4.68 1.60
CA THR A 145 1.26 -6.03 1.17
C THR A 145 2.76 -6.26 1.29
N ALA A 146 3.58 -5.29 0.89
CA ALA A 146 5.03 -5.36 1.02
C ALA A 146 5.47 -5.48 2.48
N ILE A 147 4.83 -4.75 3.41
CA ILE A 147 5.12 -4.86 4.85
C ILE A 147 4.63 -6.20 5.42
N ALA A 148 3.52 -6.73 4.94
CA ALA A 148 2.95 -8.00 5.40
C ALA A 148 3.78 -9.22 4.97
N LEU A 149 4.41 -9.16 3.81
CA LEU A 149 5.10 -10.29 3.17
C LEU A 149 6.21 -10.90 4.03
N PRO A 150 7.11 -10.15 4.68
CA PRO A 150 8.11 -10.71 5.62
C PRO A 150 7.50 -11.49 6.76
N PHE A 151 6.39 -11.01 7.36
CA PHE A 151 5.71 -11.72 8.43
C PHE A 151 5.10 -13.03 7.94
N LEU A 152 4.52 -13.02 6.75
CA LEU A 152 4.01 -14.23 6.13
C LEU A 152 5.13 -15.24 5.85
N LEU A 153 6.28 -14.79 5.35
CA LEU A 153 7.45 -15.64 5.10
C LEU A 153 8.02 -16.24 6.39
N ILE A 154 8.07 -15.49 7.49
CA ILE A 154 8.49 -16.01 8.80
C ILE A 154 7.58 -17.17 9.21
N TYR A 155 6.28 -17.02 9.13
CA TYR A 155 5.34 -18.10 9.45
C TYR A 155 5.45 -19.30 8.49
N LEU A 156 5.61 -19.06 7.20
CA LEU A 156 5.74 -20.15 6.21
C LEU A 156 7.03 -20.95 6.42
N ARG A 157 8.09 -20.31 6.86
CA ARG A 157 9.37 -20.96 7.15
C ARG A 157 9.34 -21.77 8.45
N ASP A 158 8.70 -21.23 9.48
CA ASP A 158 8.55 -21.89 10.78
C ASP A 158 7.15 -21.69 11.32
N ARG A 159 6.34 -22.76 11.25
CA ARG A 159 4.95 -22.78 11.73
C ARG A 159 4.83 -22.56 13.24
N ALA A 160 5.90 -22.74 14.03
CA ALA A 160 5.91 -22.41 15.45
C ALA A 160 5.83 -20.89 15.70
N MET A 161 6.26 -20.08 14.74
CA MET A 161 6.16 -18.62 14.77
C MET A 161 4.77 -18.10 14.39
N TRP A 162 3.71 -18.69 14.95
CA TRP A 162 2.31 -18.36 14.64
C TRP A 162 1.96 -16.88 14.90
N TRP A 163 2.67 -16.21 15.81
CA TRP A 163 2.47 -14.79 16.11
C TRP A 163 2.67 -13.89 14.89
N ALA A 164 3.52 -14.30 13.93
CA ALA A 164 3.76 -13.54 12.71
C ALA A 164 2.52 -13.47 11.79
N LEU A 165 1.56 -14.40 11.95
CA LEU A 165 0.29 -14.30 11.23
C LEU A 165 -0.55 -13.10 11.66
N ILE A 166 -0.40 -12.61 12.90
CA ILE A 166 -1.23 -11.50 13.40
C ILE A 166 -0.95 -10.22 12.61
N PRO A 167 0.31 -9.69 12.57
CA PRO A 167 0.60 -8.52 11.76
C PRO A 167 0.38 -8.76 10.26
N ALA A 168 0.72 -9.94 9.75
CA ALA A 168 0.47 -10.27 8.35
C ALA A 168 -1.02 -10.19 8.01
N TYR A 169 -1.88 -10.79 8.83
CA TYR A 169 -3.32 -10.78 8.64
C TYR A 169 -3.89 -9.35 8.67
N VAL A 170 -3.53 -8.56 9.68
CA VAL A 170 -4.03 -7.18 9.82
C VAL A 170 -3.64 -6.33 8.60
N LEU A 171 -2.36 -6.35 8.22
CA LEU A 171 -1.85 -5.57 7.09
C LEU A 171 -2.50 -5.99 5.77
N LEU A 172 -2.59 -7.31 5.51
CA LEU A 172 -3.24 -7.83 4.30
C LEU A 172 -4.73 -7.51 4.27
N SER A 173 -5.42 -7.58 5.41
CA SER A 173 -6.84 -7.24 5.48
C SER A 173 -7.10 -5.77 5.16
N ILE A 174 -6.25 -4.85 5.65
CA ILE A 174 -6.34 -3.43 5.31
C ILE A 174 -5.97 -3.23 3.84
N GLY A 175 -4.93 -3.90 3.34
CA GLY A 175 -4.56 -3.84 1.92
C GLY A 175 -5.68 -4.31 1.00
N VAL A 176 -6.36 -5.40 1.35
CA VAL A 176 -7.53 -5.90 0.60
C VAL A 176 -8.69 -4.92 0.68
N MET A 177 -8.92 -4.28 1.84
CA MET A 177 -9.94 -3.24 1.99
C MET A 177 -9.71 -2.11 0.99
N LEU A 178 -8.51 -1.52 0.99
CA LEU A 178 -8.15 -0.45 0.05
C LEU A 178 -8.30 -0.90 -1.41
N LEU A 179 -7.91 -2.12 -1.72
CA LEU A 179 -8.07 -2.69 -3.06
C LEU A 179 -9.55 -2.79 -3.47
N LEU A 180 -10.41 -3.25 -2.57
CA LEU A 180 -11.85 -3.40 -2.83
C LEU A 180 -12.55 -2.04 -2.96
N GLU A 181 -12.14 -1.03 -2.18
CA GLU A 181 -12.61 0.35 -2.32
C GLU A 181 -12.23 0.92 -3.68
N GLU A 182 -10.99 0.75 -4.10
CA GLU A 182 -10.49 1.26 -5.38
C GLU A 182 -11.15 0.58 -6.59
N LEU A 183 -11.45 -0.71 -6.49
CA LEU A 183 -12.19 -1.45 -7.52
C LEU A 183 -13.69 -1.12 -7.52
N GLY A 184 -14.16 -0.25 -6.61
CA GLY A 184 -15.57 0.11 -6.49
C GLY A 184 -16.46 -1.04 -5.99
N ILE A 185 -15.86 -2.12 -5.45
CA ILE A 185 -16.59 -3.27 -4.89
C ILE A 185 -17.06 -2.96 -3.47
N LEU A 186 -16.25 -2.23 -2.71
CA LEU A 186 -16.54 -1.84 -1.33
C LEU A 186 -16.87 -0.34 -1.29
N SER A 187 -18.14 -0.02 -1.04
CA SER A 187 -18.57 1.37 -0.84
C SER A 187 -18.24 1.83 0.59
N ASP A 188 -18.15 3.15 0.78
CA ASP A 188 -17.87 3.78 2.10
C ASP A 188 -18.80 3.26 3.19
N PHE A 189 -20.06 2.94 2.86
CA PHE A 189 -21.04 2.40 3.78
C PHE A 189 -20.76 0.96 4.21
N LEU A 190 -20.09 0.18 3.34
CA LEU A 190 -19.75 -1.22 3.60
C LEU A 190 -18.41 -1.38 4.34
N VAL A 191 -17.55 -0.36 4.36
CA VAL A 191 -16.26 -0.38 5.06
C VAL A 191 -16.40 -0.76 6.54
N PRO A 192 -17.34 -0.18 7.33
CA PRO A 192 -17.52 -0.58 8.73
C PRO A 192 -17.92 -2.05 8.88
N ALA A 193 -18.78 -2.56 7.99
CA ALA A 193 -19.15 -3.97 7.98
C ALA A 193 -17.95 -4.87 7.70
N TYR A 194 -17.14 -4.54 6.67
CA TYR A 194 -15.91 -5.24 6.32
C TYR A 194 -14.96 -5.32 7.52
N VAL A 195 -14.67 -4.19 8.17
CA VAL A 195 -13.75 -4.11 9.32
C VAL A 195 -14.25 -5.00 10.48
N MET A 196 -15.56 -4.96 10.77
CA MET A 196 -16.13 -5.79 11.84
C MET A 196 -15.99 -7.29 11.53
N PHE A 197 -16.24 -7.70 10.29
CA PHE A 197 -16.05 -9.11 9.89
C PHE A 197 -14.58 -9.53 9.91
N VAL A 198 -13.67 -8.68 9.45
CA VAL A 198 -12.23 -8.93 9.51
C VAL A 198 -11.77 -9.14 10.94
N ILE A 199 -12.25 -8.33 11.90
CA ILE A 199 -11.94 -8.51 13.32
C ILE A 199 -12.58 -9.80 13.87
N ALA A 200 -13.76 -10.19 13.42
CA ALA A 200 -14.46 -11.40 13.88
C ALA A 200 -13.78 -12.70 13.42
N ILE A 201 -13.23 -12.73 12.20
CA ILE A 201 -12.65 -13.96 11.59
C ILE A 201 -11.60 -14.66 12.48
N PRO A 202 -10.58 -13.99 13.06
CA PRO A 202 -9.60 -14.65 13.92
C PRO A 202 -10.22 -15.36 15.13
N PHE A 203 -11.26 -14.80 15.73
CA PHE A 203 -11.96 -15.42 16.86
C PHE A 203 -12.67 -16.71 16.43
N PHE A 204 -13.34 -16.69 15.28
CA PHE A 204 -13.96 -17.90 14.74
C PHE A 204 -12.91 -18.95 14.36
N VAL A 205 -11.75 -18.56 13.82
CA VAL A 205 -10.66 -19.48 13.52
C VAL A 205 -10.13 -20.14 14.79
N VAL A 206 -9.97 -19.40 15.89
CA VAL A 206 -9.57 -19.97 17.19
C VAL A 206 -10.59 -20.99 17.69
N TYR A 207 -11.88 -20.68 17.61
CA TYR A 207 -12.93 -21.61 17.99
C TYR A 207 -12.95 -22.88 17.14
N ILE A 208 -12.85 -22.75 15.81
CA ILE A 208 -12.84 -23.90 14.89
C ILE A 208 -11.65 -24.83 15.16
N ARG A 209 -10.49 -24.27 15.50
CA ARG A 209 -9.27 -25.04 15.84
C ARG A 209 -9.39 -25.77 17.18
N ASN A 210 -10.09 -25.19 18.14
CA ASN A 210 -10.30 -25.79 19.46
C ASN A 210 -11.72 -25.51 19.99
N PRO A 211 -12.71 -26.31 19.57
CA PRO A 211 -14.12 -26.15 19.98
C PRO A 211 -14.38 -26.25 21.49
N LYS A 212 -13.42 -26.77 22.27
CA LYS A 212 -13.52 -26.79 23.74
C LYS A 212 -13.42 -25.39 24.34
N GLN A 213 -12.83 -24.44 23.62
CA GLN A 213 -12.73 -23.05 24.01
C GLN A 213 -13.88 -22.27 23.36
N TRP A 214 -14.98 -22.11 24.08
CA TRP A 214 -16.17 -21.40 23.56
C TRP A 214 -16.08 -19.86 23.65
N TRP A 215 -15.19 -19.33 24.52
CA TRP A 215 -15.06 -17.88 24.77
C TRP A 215 -14.82 -17.01 23.51
N PRO A 216 -14.13 -17.47 22.44
CA PRO A 216 -13.93 -16.64 21.25
C PRO A 216 -15.24 -16.36 20.49
N LEU A 217 -16.29 -17.17 20.70
CA LEU A 217 -17.60 -16.92 20.09
C LEU A 217 -18.24 -15.62 20.59
N ILE A 218 -17.92 -15.17 21.82
CA ILE A 218 -18.47 -13.96 22.36
C ILE A 218 -17.96 -12.72 21.58
N PRO A 219 -16.66 -12.40 21.56
CA PRO A 219 -16.18 -11.25 20.80
C PRO A 219 -16.40 -11.43 19.29
N GLY A 220 -16.20 -12.63 18.74
CA GLY A 220 -16.45 -12.91 17.33
C GLY A 220 -17.91 -12.69 16.94
N GLY A 221 -18.84 -13.18 17.75
CA GLY A 221 -20.29 -13.03 17.55
C GLY A 221 -20.75 -11.56 17.68
N ILE A 222 -20.22 -10.82 18.66
CA ILE A 222 -20.50 -9.39 18.80
C ILE A 222 -20.05 -8.61 17.58
N MET A 223 -18.79 -8.82 17.13
CA MET A 223 -18.27 -8.12 15.95
C MET A 223 -19.05 -8.49 14.69
N ALA A 224 -19.37 -9.79 14.51
CA ALA A 224 -20.19 -10.23 13.37
C ALA A 224 -21.60 -9.64 13.40
N ALA A 225 -22.24 -9.55 14.58
CA ALA A 225 -23.57 -8.94 14.72
C ALA A 225 -23.54 -7.44 14.40
N ILE A 226 -22.51 -6.72 14.86
CA ILE A 226 -22.32 -5.30 14.51
C ILE A 226 -22.07 -5.16 12.98
N GLY A 227 -21.22 -5.98 12.39
CA GLY A 227 -20.99 -5.99 10.95
C GLY A 227 -22.27 -6.24 10.15
N LEU A 228 -23.09 -7.19 10.60
CA LEU A 228 -24.40 -7.51 10.00
C LEU A 228 -25.37 -6.32 10.11
N SER A 229 -25.35 -5.59 11.24
CA SER A 229 -26.21 -4.42 11.40
C SER A 229 -25.87 -3.30 10.40
N PHE A 230 -24.60 -3.08 10.09
CA PHE A 230 -24.19 -2.16 9.01
C PHE A 230 -24.69 -2.60 7.64
N LEU A 231 -24.60 -3.91 7.32
CA LEU A 231 -25.16 -4.45 6.07
C LEU A 231 -26.69 -4.25 5.99
N MET A 232 -27.40 -4.42 7.11
CA MET A 232 -28.86 -4.23 7.15
C MET A 232 -29.23 -2.74 6.93
N VAL A 233 -28.49 -1.80 7.50
CA VAL A 233 -28.71 -0.37 7.27
C VAL A 233 -28.51 -0.02 5.79
N GLU A 234 -27.47 -0.55 5.16
CA GLU A 234 -27.22 -0.37 3.73
C GLU A 234 -28.37 -0.96 2.88
N ALA A 235 -28.80 -2.18 3.19
CA ALA A 235 -29.91 -2.82 2.49
C ALA A 235 -31.23 -2.03 2.68
N PHE A 236 -31.48 -1.49 3.87
CA PHE A 236 -32.70 -0.80 4.20
C PHE A 236 -32.93 0.45 3.35
N GLN A 237 -31.90 1.19 2.99
CA GLN A 237 -32.00 2.37 2.12
C GLN A 237 -32.59 2.05 0.73
N TYR A 238 -32.41 0.82 0.22
CA TYR A 238 -32.99 0.37 -1.05
C TYR A 238 -34.33 -0.35 -0.87
N VAL A 239 -34.43 -1.18 0.16
CA VAL A 239 -35.64 -2.00 0.44
C VAL A 239 -36.81 -1.11 0.84
N PHE A 240 -36.60 -0.10 1.70
CA PHE A 240 -37.68 0.76 2.17
C PHE A 240 -38.40 1.51 1.03
N PRO A 241 -37.71 2.24 0.12
CA PRO A 241 -38.36 2.87 -1.03
C PRO A 241 -39.07 1.87 -1.95
N ALA A 242 -38.45 0.71 -2.18
CA ALA A 242 -39.06 -0.34 -3.01
C ALA A 242 -40.38 -0.88 -2.42
N VAL A 243 -40.42 -1.09 -1.10
CA VAL A 243 -41.66 -1.49 -0.42
C VAL A 243 -42.71 -0.38 -0.50
N VAL A 244 -42.34 0.88 -0.31
CA VAL A 244 -43.27 2.00 -0.43
C VAL A 244 -43.86 2.09 -1.84
N ILE A 245 -43.01 1.90 -2.88
CA ILE A 245 -43.48 1.88 -4.29
C ILE A 245 -44.43 0.71 -4.53
N LEU A 246 -44.11 -0.50 -4.05
CA LEU A 246 -44.97 -1.66 -4.21
C LEU A 246 -46.31 -1.50 -3.51
N VAL A 247 -46.32 -0.96 -2.28
CA VAL A 247 -47.55 -0.66 -1.56
C VAL A 247 -48.38 0.37 -2.30
N GLY A 248 -47.75 1.47 -2.79
CA GLY A 248 -48.42 2.48 -3.61
C GLY A 248 -49.04 1.89 -4.89
N LEU A 249 -48.30 1.04 -5.59
CA LEU A 249 -48.77 0.37 -6.79
C LEU A 249 -49.94 -0.59 -6.47
N TRP A 250 -49.86 -1.33 -5.40
CA TRP A 250 -50.94 -2.21 -4.94
C TRP A 250 -52.23 -1.43 -4.62
N ILE A 251 -52.13 -0.27 -3.92
CA ILE A 251 -53.27 0.58 -3.64
C ILE A 251 -53.90 1.09 -4.95
N LEU A 252 -53.08 1.54 -5.91
CA LEU A 252 -53.56 2.01 -7.21
C LEU A 252 -54.32 0.92 -7.97
N ILE A 253 -53.74 -0.28 -8.09
CA ILE A 253 -54.35 -1.43 -8.76
C ILE A 253 -55.69 -1.76 -8.10
N ARG A 254 -55.72 -1.84 -6.77
CA ARG A 254 -56.92 -2.14 -5.99
C ARG A 254 -58.00 -1.06 -6.22
N SER A 255 -57.61 0.20 -6.34
CA SER A 255 -58.54 1.33 -6.57
C SER A 255 -59.19 1.19 -7.96
N PHE A 256 -58.45 0.85 -8.99
CA PHE A 256 -58.98 0.64 -10.36
C PHE A 256 -59.91 -0.57 -10.43
N THR A 257 -59.53 -1.71 -9.84
CA THR A 257 -60.36 -2.93 -9.83
C THR A 257 -61.66 -2.71 -9.07
N ARG A 258 -61.66 -1.91 -8.00
CA ARG A 258 -62.87 -1.59 -7.22
C ARG A 258 -63.83 -0.70 -8.01
N LYS A 259 -63.34 0.19 -8.85
CA LYS A 259 -64.14 1.08 -9.68
C LYS A 259 -64.87 0.30 -10.82
N GLU A 260 -64.23 -0.70 -11.43
CA GLU A 260 -64.87 -1.57 -12.42
C GLU A 260 -65.99 -2.41 -11.81
N LEU A 261 -65.78 -2.99 -10.58
CA LEU A 261 -66.80 -3.78 -9.88
C LEU A 261 -68.05 -2.97 -9.45
N MET A 262 -67.90 -1.66 -9.23
CA MET A 262 -69.05 -0.77 -8.92
C MET A 262 -69.74 -0.25 -10.16
N SER A 263 -69.15 -0.26 -11.34
CA SER A 263 -69.78 0.17 -12.59
C SER A 263 -70.68 -0.93 -13.23
N ASP A 264 -70.46 -2.18 -12.88
CA ASP A 264 -71.17 -3.34 -13.41
C ASP A 264 -72.26 -3.93 -12.46
N ASP A 265 -72.64 -3.23 -11.40
CA ASP A 265 -73.75 -3.64 -10.52
C ASP A 265 -75.08 -3.07 -11.02
N PRO A 266 -75.94 -3.88 -11.68
CA PRO A 266 -77.21 -3.44 -12.24
C PRO A 266 -78.25 -3.12 -11.16
N SER A 267 -77.93 -3.30 -9.86
CA SER A 267 -78.86 -3.04 -8.74
C SER A 267 -78.72 -1.62 -8.14
N LEU A 268 -77.81 -0.77 -8.61
CA LEU A 268 -77.67 0.59 -8.14
C LEU A 268 -78.69 1.48 -8.82
N PRO A 269 -79.49 2.29 -8.07
CA PRO A 269 -80.45 3.24 -8.68
C PRO A 269 -79.70 4.25 -9.52
N VAL A 270 -80.17 4.42 -10.78
CA VAL A 270 -79.75 5.50 -11.67
C VAL A 270 -80.18 6.79 -11.00
N VAL A 271 -79.22 7.60 -10.55
CA VAL A 271 -79.52 8.97 -10.14
C VAL A 271 -79.87 9.72 -11.43
N GLU A 272 -81.20 9.85 -11.75
CA GLU A 272 -81.65 10.76 -12.78
C GLU A 272 -81.25 12.18 -12.34
N ASP A 273 -80.52 12.85 -13.22
CA ASP A 273 -80.08 14.22 -13.06
C ASP A 273 -81.37 15.11 -13.15
N GLU A 274 -81.89 15.53 -11.99
CA GLU A 274 -82.98 16.55 -11.92
C GLU A 274 -82.44 17.92 -12.35
N GLY A 275 -82.00 18.03 -13.64
CA GLY A 275 -81.46 19.26 -14.25
C GLY A 275 -82.40 20.00 -15.18
N ASP A 276 -83.72 19.66 -15.23
CA ASP A 276 -84.60 20.26 -16.19
C ASP A 276 -85.97 20.66 -15.60
N LEU A 277 -86.02 21.49 -14.56
CA LEU A 277 -87.25 22.23 -14.15
C LEU A 277 -86.86 23.59 -13.56
N GLN A 278 -86.52 24.56 -14.40
CA GLN A 278 -86.69 25.99 -14.17
C GLN A 278 -86.39 26.82 -15.42
N SER A 279 -87.27 26.76 -16.36
CA SER A 279 -87.47 27.83 -17.31
C SER A 279 -88.96 27.83 -17.66
N ASP A 280 -89.73 28.51 -16.93
CA ASP A 280 -91.01 29.20 -17.30
C ASP A 280 -91.65 29.78 -16.03
N GLU A 281 -91.33 31.10 -15.74
CA GLU A 281 -92.16 32.18 -15.37
C GLU A 281 -91.38 33.48 -15.15
#